data_394270d4b36610758df1a08c4f311b44
#
_entry.id   394270d4b36610758df1a08c4f311b44
#
_cell.length_a   1.000
_cell.length_b   1.000
_cell.length_c   1.000
_cell.angle_alpha   90.00
_cell.angle_beta   90.00
_cell.angle_gamma   90.00
#
_symmetry.space_group_name_H-M   'P 1'
#
loop_
_entity.id
_entity.type
_entity.pdbx_description
1 polymer ?
#
loop_
_entity_poly.entity_id
_entity_poly.type
_entity_poly.pdbx_seq_one_letter_code
_entity_poly.pdbx_strand_id
1 'polypeptide(L)'
;MESVADLDPEWPIEKRARSGPQPRPVPCLLTLSPPPALAHVPAMAPVSQHLGPYVLLEPKEDGRAYRALHRPTGTEYTCKVYPASEAQAVLEPYSRLPPHDHVARPAQVLLGTELLYAFFCRTHGDMHSLVRSRGRVPEPEAALLFRQMAAALAHCHQHGLVLRDLKLRRFVFTNRERTKLVLENLEDACVLTGPDDLLWDKQACPAYVGPEILSSQASYSGKPADVWSLGVALFTMLAGHYPFQGSEPALLFGKIRRGAFALPAGLSAPARCLVRCLLRREPAERLMATGILLHPWLQGDPRPTALSRSHLGDADQVVPDGAGLEEEGDSGEVCLYS
;
A
#
# COMPACT_ATOMS: atom_id res chain seq x y z
N MET A 1 1.71 51.39 0.99
CA MET A 1 0.77 51.15 -0.11
C MET A 1 1.57 50.43 -1.17
N GLU A 2 1.43 49.17 -1.17
CA GLU A 2 1.25 48.33 -2.33
C GLU A 2 1.25 46.89 -1.86
N SER A 3 0.24 46.28 -2.21
CA SER A 3 -0.26 44.98 -1.92
C SER A 3 0.65 43.90 -2.49
N VAL A 4 1.03 42.90 -1.71
CA VAL A 4 1.55 41.64 -2.22
C VAL A 4 0.40 40.69 -2.31
N ALA A 5 -0.08 40.54 -3.51
CA ALA A 5 -1.09 39.61 -3.92
C ALA A 5 -0.53 38.19 -4.02
N ASP A 6 -1.29 37.27 -3.51
CA ASP A 6 -1.61 35.94 -4.04
C ASP A 6 -0.53 35.12 -4.70
N LEU A 7 -0.12 34.06 -4.02
CA LEU A 7 0.37 32.86 -4.64
C LEU A 7 -0.55 31.71 -4.32
N ASP A 8 -1.56 31.55 -5.15
CA ASP A 8 -2.27 30.31 -5.34
C ASP A 8 -1.36 29.27 -5.99
N PRO A 9 -1.17 28.09 -5.43
CA PRO A 9 -0.63 27.00 -6.18
C PRO A 9 -1.78 26.14 -6.73
N GLU A 10 -2.40 26.61 -7.79
CA GLU A 10 -3.17 25.72 -8.65
C GLU A 10 -2.25 24.62 -9.20
N TRP A 11 -2.63 23.39 -8.92
CA TRP A 11 -2.01 22.21 -9.51
C TRP A 11 -2.52 22.08 -10.96
N PRO A 12 -1.68 22.27 -11.99
CA PRO A 12 -2.13 22.15 -13.36
C PRO A 12 -2.31 20.68 -13.74
N ILE A 13 -3.56 20.27 -13.90
CA ILE A 13 -3.90 19.09 -14.66
C ILE A 13 -3.81 19.46 -16.15
N GLU A 14 -2.62 19.59 -16.70
CA GLU A 14 -2.48 19.68 -18.14
C GLU A 14 -2.35 18.29 -18.77
N LYS A 15 -3.42 17.94 -19.47
CA LYS A 15 -3.45 16.88 -20.47
C LYS A 15 -2.62 17.30 -21.66
N ARG A 16 -1.39 16.84 -21.81
CA ARG A 16 -0.70 16.84 -23.10
C ARG A 16 -0.54 15.40 -23.59
N ALA A 17 -1.34 15.10 -24.60
CA ALA A 17 -1.23 13.89 -25.40
C ALA A 17 0.10 13.89 -26.17
N ARG A 18 0.92 12.85 -25.98
CA ARG A 18 1.89 12.40 -26.97
C ARG A 18 1.67 10.91 -27.21
N SER A 19 1.53 10.60 -28.50
CA SER A 19 1.17 9.34 -29.09
C SER A 19 2.18 8.22 -28.84
N GLY A 20 1.77 7.23 -28.08
CA GLY A 20 2.27 5.87 -27.97
C GLY A 20 1.13 5.05 -27.38
N PRO A 21 1.06 3.72 -27.57
CA PRO A 21 -0.02 2.94 -27.01
C PRO A 21 0.06 2.96 -25.48
N GLN A 22 -0.68 3.89 -24.87
CA GLN A 22 -0.80 3.99 -23.43
C GLN A 22 -1.92 3.07 -22.94
N PRO A 23 -1.70 2.29 -21.86
CA PRO A 23 -2.80 1.70 -21.13
C PRO A 23 -3.67 2.82 -20.56
N ARG A 24 -4.98 2.72 -20.78
CA ARG A 24 -5.95 3.71 -20.31
C ARG A 24 -5.92 3.80 -18.80
N PRO A 25 -5.89 5.01 -18.21
CA PRO A 25 -5.88 5.18 -16.76
C PRO A 25 -7.21 4.74 -16.16
N VAL A 26 -7.13 3.89 -15.15
CA VAL A 26 -8.23 3.63 -14.24
C VAL A 26 -8.38 4.86 -13.33
N PRO A 27 -9.59 5.41 -13.12
CA PRO A 27 -9.77 6.65 -12.36
C PRO A 27 -9.36 6.45 -10.90
N CYS A 28 -8.41 7.23 -10.45
CA CYS A 28 -7.94 7.23 -9.07
C CYS A 28 -8.36 8.49 -8.33
N LEU A 29 -8.73 8.28 -7.08
CA LEU A 29 -9.31 9.14 -6.07
C LEU A 29 -8.49 10.40 -5.70
N LEU A 30 -8.15 11.25 -6.65
CA LEU A 30 -7.69 12.62 -6.35
C LEU A 30 -8.71 13.69 -6.77
N THR A 31 -9.86 13.29 -7.27
CA THR A 31 -10.97 14.21 -7.51
C THR A 31 -11.98 14.10 -6.38
N LEU A 32 -12.24 15.21 -5.70
CA LEU A 32 -13.33 15.39 -4.73
C LEU A 32 -14.73 15.38 -5.38
N SER A 33 -14.83 14.91 -6.61
CA SER A 33 -16.11 14.69 -7.27
C SER A 33 -16.56 13.25 -7.03
N PRO A 34 -17.84 13.02 -6.70
CA PRO A 34 -18.36 11.67 -6.66
C PRO A 34 -18.12 11.01 -8.02
N PRO A 35 -17.80 9.72 -8.06
CA PRO A 35 -17.60 9.04 -9.32
C PRO A 35 -18.84 9.22 -10.20
N PRO A 36 -18.69 9.44 -11.52
CA PRO A 36 -19.82 9.47 -12.42
C PRO A 36 -20.63 8.19 -12.17
N ALA A 37 -21.95 8.34 -12.04
CA ALA A 37 -22.86 7.23 -11.88
C ALA A 37 -22.51 6.20 -12.96
N LEU A 38 -21.92 5.09 -12.55
CA LEU A 38 -21.64 3.96 -13.43
C LEU A 38 -22.97 3.57 -14.03
N ALA A 39 -23.02 3.49 -15.35
CA ALA A 39 -24.19 2.97 -16.07
C ALA A 39 -24.69 1.76 -15.28
N HIS A 40 -25.94 1.81 -14.87
CA HIS A 40 -26.61 0.72 -14.17
C HIS A 40 -26.38 -0.56 -14.96
N VAL A 41 -25.47 -1.40 -14.44
CA VAL A 41 -25.60 -2.82 -14.67
C VAL A 41 -26.91 -3.18 -13.96
N PRO A 42 -27.93 -3.65 -14.66
CA PRO A 42 -29.20 -3.95 -14.02
C PRO A 42 -28.92 -4.86 -12.83
N ALA A 43 -29.43 -4.47 -11.65
CA ALA A 43 -29.41 -5.32 -10.47
C ALA A 43 -30.12 -6.63 -10.81
N MET A 44 -29.36 -7.62 -11.25
CA MET A 44 -29.91 -8.95 -11.43
C MET A 44 -30.29 -9.48 -10.05
N ALA A 45 -31.55 -9.86 -9.93
CA ALA A 45 -32.08 -10.64 -8.81
C ALA A 45 -31.11 -11.80 -8.48
N PRO A 46 -31.14 -12.39 -7.27
CA PRO A 46 -30.22 -13.43 -6.83
C PRO A 46 -30.47 -14.73 -7.60
N VAL A 47 -30.07 -14.75 -8.87
CA VAL A 47 -30.01 -15.96 -9.66
C VAL A 47 -28.62 -16.53 -9.42
N SER A 48 -28.57 -17.69 -8.77
CA SER A 48 -27.33 -18.46 -8.64
C SER A 48 -26.80 -18.74 -10.05
N GLN A 49 -25.82 -17.96 -10.50
CA GLN A 49 -25.25 -18.09 -11.83
C GLN A 49 -24.25 -19.25 -11.82
N HIS A 50 -24.49 -20.26 -12.62
CA HIS A 50 -23.58 -21.38 -12.78
C HIS A 50 -22.47 -21.06 -13.80
N LEU A 51 -21.22 -21.16 -13.36
CA LEU A 51 -20.03 -20.96 -14.18
C LEU A 51 -19.14 -22.21 -14.10
N GLY A 52 -19.38 -23.17 -14.99
CA GLY A 52 -18.71 -24.46 -14.94
C GLY A 52 -18.93 -25.16 -13.59
N PRO A 53 -17.88 -25.51 -12.84
CA PRO A 53 -18.00 -26.13 -11.52
C PRO A 53 -18.38 -25.16 -10.39
N TYR A 54 -18.47 -23.85 -10.67
CA TYR A 54 -18.76 -22.83 -9.67
C TYR A 54 -20.19 -22.35 -9.70
N VAL A 55 -20.67 -21.96 -8.52
CA VAL A 55 -21.92 -21.21 -8.35
C VAL A 55 -21.58 -19.87 -7.76
N LEU A 56 -21.90 -18.78 -8.46
CA LEU A 56 -21.83 -17.44 -7.91
C LEU A 56 -23.00 -17.23 -6.96
N LEU A 57 -22.68 -16.71 -5.79
CA LEU A 57 -23.62 -16.38 -4.73
C LEU A 57 -23.79 -14.84 -4.69
N GLU A 58 -23.96 -14.29 -3.48
CA GLU A 58 -24.16 -12.86 -3.29
C GLU A 58 -22.94 -12.02 -3.74
N PRO A 59 -23.18 -10.83 -4.32
CA PRO A 59 -22.14 -9.86 -4.61
C PRO A 59 -21.53 -9.32 -3.31
N LYS A 60 -20.24 -8.99 -3.34
CA LYS A 60 -19.58 -8.20 -2.30
C LYS A 60 -19.89 -6.71 -2.48
N GLU A 61 -19.56 -5.90 -1.47
CA GLU A 61 -19.91 -4.47 -1.37
C GLU A 61 -19.53 -3.62 -2.60
N ASP A 62 -18.48 -4.00 -3.32
CA ASP A 62 -17.99 -3.27 -4.51
C ASP A 62 -18.69 -3.64 -5.83
N GLY A 63 -19.57 -4.64 -5.81
CA GLY A 63 -20.33 -5.09 -6.98
C GLY A 63 -19.50 -5.76 -8.09
N ARG A 64 -18.16 -5.81 -7.96
CA ARG A 64 -17.24 -6.46 -8.91
C ARG A 64 -16.72 -7.80 -8.45
N ALA A 65 -16.96 -8.15 -7.20
CA ALA A 65 -16.59 -9.41 -6.62
C ALA A 65 -17.82 -10.14 -6.06
N TYR A 66 -17.80 -11.46 -6.16
CA TYR A 66 -18.88 -12.35 -5.72
C TYR A 66 -18.31 -13.39 -4.78
N ARG A 67 -19.10 -13.83 -3.81
CA ARG A 67 -18.83 -15.09 -3.15
C ARG A 67 -19.14 -16.23 -4.13
N ALA A 68 -18.28 -17.20 -4.25
CA ALA A 68 -18.44 -18.34 -5.14
C ALA A 68 -18.22 -19.66 -4.41
N LEU A 69 -18.96 -20.70 -4.78
CA LEU A 69 -18.85 -22.05 -4.24
C LEU A 69 -18.41 -22.99 -5.35
N HIS A 70 -17.32 -23.73 -5.15
CA HIS A 70 -16.91 -24.81 -6.02
C HIS A 70 -17.69 -26.07 -5.67
N ARG A 71 -18.66 -26.46 -6.50
CA ARG A 71 -19.61 -27.54 -6.22
C ARG A 71 -18.99 -28.89 -5.86
N PRO A 72 -17.96 -29.37 -6.61
CA PRO A 72 -17.37 -30.68 -6.34
C PRO A 72 -16.70 -30.79 -4.96
N THR A 73 -16.11 -29.69 -4.45
CA THR A 73 -15.34 -29.72 -3.19
C THR A 73 -16.02 -29.00 -2.03
N GLY A 74 -17.09 -28.23 -2.29
CA GLY A 74 -17.70 -27.37 -1.28
C GLY A 74 -16.82 -26.19 -0.84
N THR A 75 -15.70 -25.93 -1.55
CA THR A 75 -14.76 -24.88 -1.19
C THR A 75 -15.27 -23.51 -1.63
N GLU A 76 -15.18 -22.53 -0.74
CA GLU A 76 -15.56 -21.14 -1.03
C GLU A 76 -14.40 -20.35 -1.64
N TYR A 77 -14.75 -19.53 -2.63
CA TYR A 77 -13.84 -18.61 -3.33
C TYR A 77 -14.43 -17.20 -3.35
N THR A 78 -13.57 -16.24 -3.62
CA THR A 78 -13.95 -14.89 -4.08
C THR A 78 -13.76 -14.88 -5.59
N CYS A 79 -14.83 -14.65 -6.35
CA CYS A 79 -14.80 -14.48 -7.81
C CYS A 79 -14.79 -12.99 -8.13
N LYS A 80 -13.74 -12.53 -8.77
CA LYS A 80 -13.67 -11.17 -9.35
C LYS A 80 -14.03 -11.23 -10.82
N VAL A 81 -14.79 -10.23 -11.28
CA VAL A 81 -15.32 -10.18 -12.65
C VAL A 81 -14.79 -8.95 -13.36
N TYR A 82 -14.27 -9.14 -14.55
CA TYR A 82 -13.70 -8.08 -15.39
C TYR A 82 -14.25 -8.19 -16.82
N PRO A 83 -14.23 -7.11 -17.63
CA PRO A 83 -14.47 -7.21 -19.06
C PRO A 83 -13.43 -8.13 -19.72
N ALA A 84 -13.86 -8.98 -20.66
CA ALA A 84 -12.94 -9.87 -21.40
C ALA A 84 -11.87 -9.09 -22.19
N SER A 85 -12.20 -7.86 -22.62
CA SER A 85 -11.25 -6.97 -23.27
C SER A 85 -10.08 -6.53 -22.39
N GLU A 86 -10.20 -6.62 -21.07
CA GLU A 86 -9.17 -6.28 -20.08
C GLU A 86 -8.39 -7.50 -19.61
N ALA A 87 -8.72 -8.70 -20.09
CA ALA A 87 -8.18 -9.96 -19.60
C ALA A 87 -6.65 -10.00 -19.60
N GLN A 88 -6.01 -9.53 -20.65
CA GLN A 88 -4.55 -9.49 -20.76
C GLN A 88 -3.95 -8.57 -19.67
N ALA A 89 -4.44 -7.35 -19.53
CA ALA A 89 -3.94 -6.39 -18.56
C ALA A 89 -4.14 -6.87 -17.12
N VAL A 90 -5.30 -7.49 -16.82
CA VAL A 90 -5.63 -8.04 -15.51
C VAL A 90 -4.72 -9.22 -15.15
N LEU A 91 -4.42 -10.09 -16.11
CA LEU A 91 -3.67 -11.33 -15.84
C LEU A 91 -2.16 -11.18 -16.00
N GLU A 92 -1.67 -10.15 -16.70
CA GLU A 92 -0.24 -9.94 -16.93
C GLU A 92 0.59 -9.90 -15.62
N PRO A 93 0.22 -9.14 -14.57
CA PRO A 93 0.98 -9.13 -13.33
C PRO A 93 1.10 -10.52 -12.69
N TYR A 94 0.02 -11.31 -12.73
CA TYR A 94 0.01 -12.66 -12.18
C TYR A 94 0.86 -13.65 -13.01
N SER A 95 0.94 -13.44 -14.33
CA SER A 95 1.74 -14.30 -15.22
C SER A 95 3.25 -14.05 -15.07
N ARG A 96 3.64 -12.83 -14.70
CA ARG A 96 5.04 -12.43 -14.48
C ARG A 96 5.64 -13.03 -13.22
N LEU A 97 4.80 -13.27 -12.20
CA LEU A 97 5.28 -13.72 -10.89
C LEU A 97 5.32 -15.25 -10.80
N PRO A 98 6.45 -15.85 -10.39
CA PRO A 98 6.45 -17.21 -9.85
C PRO A 98 5.54 -17.33 -8.62
N PRO A 99 5.08 -18.53 -8.26
CA PRO A 99 4.34 -18.75 -7.02
C PRO A 99 5.12 -18.25 -5.79
N HIS A 100 4.43 -17.59 -4.87
CA HIS A 100 5.02 -17.09 -3.63
C HIS A 100 3.99 -17.15 -2.50
N ASP A 101 4.40 -17.56 -1.29
CA ASP A 101 3.51 -17.81 -0.15
C ASP A 101 2.72 -16.59 0.33
N HIS A 102 3.25 -15.38 0.03
CA HIS A 102 2.66 -14.10 0.47
C HIS A 102 2.12 -13.25 -0.69
N VAL A 103 1.88 -13.86 -1.85
CA VAL A 103 1.25 -13.21 -3.00
C VAL A 103 0.05 -14.02 -3.45
N ALA A 104 -1.13 -13.40 -3.46
CA ALA A 104 -2.35 -14.04 -3.93
C ALA A 104 -2.30 -14.26 -5.45
N ARG A 105 -2.77 -15.43 -5.87
CA ARG A 105 -2.95 -15.76 -7.29
C ARG A 105 -4.35 -16.30 -7.51
N PRO A 106 -4.93 -16.09 -8.70
CA PRO A 106 -6.18 -16.78 -9.02
C PRO A 106 -5.95 -18.30 -9.02
N ALA A 107 -6.80 -19.02 -8.28
CA ALA A 107 -6.81 -20.47 -8.27
C ALA A 107 -7.32 -21.03 -9.61
N GLN A 108 -8.24 -20.30 -10.23
CA GLN A 108 -8.78 -20.60 -11.56
C GLN A 108 -9.22 -19.32 -12.24
N VAL A 109 -9.16 -19.33 -13.57
CA VAL A 109 -9.65 -18.26 -14.43
C VAL A 109 -10.56 -18.88 -15.46
N LEU A 110 -11.73 -18.28 -15.68
CA LEU A 110 -12.65 -18.64 -16.75
C LEU A 110 -12.85 -17.42 -17.64
N LEU A 111 -12.54 -17.57 -18.94
CA LEU A 111 -12.75 -16.54 -19.94
C LEU A 111 -14.00 -16.86 -20.76
N GLY A 112 -15.00 -15.99 -20.67
CA GLY A 112 -16.17 -15.99 -21.53
C GLY A 112 -16.00 -15.05 -22.73
N THR A 113 -17.07 -14.87 -23.49
CA THR A 113 -17.08 -13.95 -24.63
C THR A 113 -16.98 -12.48 -24.22
N GLU A 114 -17.61 -12.12 -23.11
CA GLU A 114 -17.72 -10.74 -22.65
C GLU A 114 -17.04 -10.49 -21.30
N LEU A 115 -16.90 -11.52 -20.48
CA LEU A 115 -16.43 -11.41 -19.09
C LEU A 115 -15.33 -12.42 -18.80
N LEU A 116 -14.37 -11.96 -17.98
CA LEU A 116 -13.33 -12.75 -17.34
C LEU A 116 -13.73 -12.95 -15.88
N TYR A 117 -13.68 -14.19 -15.40
CA TYR A 117 -13.93 -14.57 -14.01
C TYR A 117 -12.66 -15.14 -13.40
N ALA A 118 -12.13 -14.46 -12.38
CA ALA A 118 -10.95 -14.88 -11.65
C ALA A 118 -11.31 -15.30 -10.22
N PHE A 119 -11.04 -16.56 -9.88
CA PHE A 119 -11.39 -17.16 -8.58
C PHE A 119 -10.19 -17.15 -7.66
N PHE A 120 -10.31 -16.46 -6.54
CA PHE A 120 -9.29 -16.38 -5.49
C PHE A 120 -9.75 -17.14 -4.23
N CYS A 121 -8.81 -17.70 -3.48
CA CYS A 121 -9.13 -18.32 -2.20
C CYS A 121 -9.83 -17.33 -1.28
N ARG A 122 -10.74 -17.84 -0.44
CA ARG A 122 -11.44 -17.03 0.56
C ARG A 122 -10.44 -16.40 1.54
N THR A 123 -10.68 -15.15 1.90
CA THR A 123 -9.89 -14.39 2.87
C THR A 123 -10.64 -14.18 4.20
N HIS A 124 -9.92 -13.89 5.27
CA HIS A 124 -10.42 -13.76 6.63
C HIS A 124 -10.21 -12.34 7.21
N GLY A 125 -10.44 -11.34 6.38
CA GLY A 125 -10.23 -9.92 6.68
C GLY A 125 -8.84 -9.45 6.23
N ASP A 126 -8.56 -8.18 6.45
CA ASP A 126 -7.35 -7.49 6.02
C ASP A 126 -6.61 -6.83 7.19
N MET A 127 -5.36 -6.41 6.94
CA MET A 127 -4.52 -5.73 7.94
C MET A 127 -5.09 -4.40 8.43
N HIS A 128 -5.78 -3.65 7.57
CA HIS A 128 -6.39 -2.39 7.98
C HIS A 128 -7.49 -2.63 9.02
N SER A 129 -8.37 -3.62 8.75
CA SER A 129 -9.45 -4.01 9.66
C SER A 129 -8.90 -4.54 10.99
N LEU A 130 -7.77 -5.27 10.96
CA LEU A 130 -7.08 -5.71 12.18
C LEU A 130 -6.60 -4.53 13.03
N VAL A 131 -5.87 -3.59 12.41
CA VAL A 131 -5.35 -2.39 13.09
C VAL A 131 -6.52 -1.55 13.64
N ARG A 132 -7.55 -1.31 12.83
CA ARG A 132 -8.73 -0.54 13.24
C ARG A 132 -9.44 -1.15 14.45
N SER A 133 -9.56 -2.48 14.51
CA SER A 133 -10.25 -3.18 15.61
C SER A 133 -9.45 -3.23 16.90
N ARG A 134 -8.09 -3.28 16.81
CA ARG A 134 -7.19 -3.41 17.97
C ARG A 134 -6.54 -2.10 18.42
N GLY A 135 -6.66 -1.03 17.62
CA GLY A 135 -5.96 0.22 17.77
C GLY A 135 -4.51 0.15 17.29
N ARG A 136 -3.74 -0.83 17.72
CA ARG A 136 -2.34 -1.07 17.29
C ARG A 136 -1.99 -2.55 17.40
N VAL A 137 -0.94 -2.96 16.70
CA VAL A 137 -0.40 -4.33 16.74
C VAL A 137 0.86 -4.34 17.63
N PRO A 138 0.99 -5.23 18.61
CA PRO A 138 2.21 -5.39 19.40
C PRO A 138 3.44 -5.69 18.53
N GLU A 139 4.61 -5.14 18.87
CA GLU A 139 5.82 -5.28 18.03
C GLU A 139 6.16 -6.71 17.64
N PRO A 140 6.11 -7.73 18.51
CA PRO A 140 6.45 -9.10 18.11
C PRO A 140 5.51 -9.65 17.02
N GLU A 141 4.21 -9.39 17.16
CA GLU A 141 3.21 -9.78 16.15
C GLU A 141 3.37 -8.94 14.87
N ALA A 142 3.60 -7.62 15.01
CA ALA A 142 3.83 -6.73 13.89
C ALA A 142 5.04 -7.15 13.08
N ALA A 143 6.14 -7.58 13.70
CA ALA A 143 7.35 -8.05 13.03
C ALA A 143 7.07 -9.30 12.17
N LEU A 144 6.32 -10.26 12.70
CA LEU A 144 5.95 -11.48 11.96
C LEU A 144 5.07 -11.18 10.74
N LEU A 145 4.06 -10.31 10.91
CA LEU A 145 3.15 -9.94 9.83
C LEU A 145 3.84 -9.03 8.81
N PHE A 146 4.63 -8.05 9.27
CA PHE A 146 5.35 -7.13 8.40
C PHE A 146 6.44 -7.83 7.58
N ARG A 147 7.09 -8.86 8.12
CA ARG A 147 8.03 -9.69 7.37
C ARG A 147 7.36 -10.32 6.13
N GLN A 148 6.13 -10.78 6.25
CA GLN A 148 5.36 -11.35 5.14
C GLN A 148 5.02 -10.28 4.11
N MET A 149 4.64 -9.08 4.56
CA MET A 149 4.37 -7.93 3.69
C MET A 149 5.62 -7.52 2.91
N ALA A 150 6.77 -7.42 3.58
CA ALA A 150 8.04 -7.09 2.96
C ALA A 150 8.51 -8.18 1.97
N ALA A 151 8.28 -9.45 2.29
CA ALA A 151 8.60 -10.57 1.38
C ALA A 151 7.75 -10.52 0.10
N ALA A 152 6.45 -10.22 0.22
CA ALA A 152 5.57 -10.03 -0.93
C ALA A 152 6.04 -8.87 -1.82
N LEU A 153 6.39 -7.73 -1.22
CA LEU A 153 6.90 -6.58 -1.97
C LEU A 153 8.23 -6.88 -2.65
N ALA A 154 9.17 -7.51 -1.93
CA ALA A 154 10.47 -7.90 -2.48
C ALA A 154 10.31 -8.83 -3.69
N HIS A 155 9.40 -9.81 -3.59
CA HIS A 155 9.08 -10.71 -4.68
C HIS A 155 8.53 -9.97 -5.91
N CYS A 156 7.58 -9.05 -5.73
CA CYS A 156 7.05 -8.22 -6.82
C CYS A 156 8.16 -7.39 -7.49
N HIS A 157 8.97 -6.68 -6.71
CA HIS A 157 10.04 -5.82 -7.22
C HIS A 157 11.13 -6.59 -7.97
N GLN A 158 11.49 -7.81 -7.50
CA GLN A 158 12.45 -8.69 -8.18
C GLN A 158 11.96 -9.15 -9.56
N HIS A 159 10.65 -9.28 -9.74
CA HIS A 159 10.05 -9.70 -11.00
C HIS A 159 9.50 -8.54 -11.84
N GLY A 160 9.94 -7.31 -11.56
CA GLY A 160 9.60 -6.15 -12.37
C GLY A 160 8.17 -5.65 -12.20
N LEU A 161 7.56 -5.85 -11.03
CA LEU A 161 6.26 -5.24 -10.70
C LEU A 161 6.41 -4.13 -9.69
N VAL A 162 5.76 -2.99 -9.95
CA VAL A 162 5.58 -1.87 -9.01
C VAL A 162 4.10 -1.79 -8.65
N LEU A 163 3.80 -1.73 -7.35
CA LEU A 163 2.43 -1.86 -6.84
C LEU A 163 1.63 -0.56 -6.85
N ARG A 164 2.30 0.59 -6.81
CA ARG A 164 1.78 1.98 -6.87
C ARG A 164 0.80 2.36 -5.75
N ASP A 165 -0.22 1.57 -5.51
CA ASP A 165 -1.25 1.80 -4.47
C ASP A 165 -1.13 0.76 -3.33
N LEU A 166 0.07 0.65 -2.75
CA LEU A 166 0.31 -0.24 -1.62
C LEU A 166 -0.29 0.35 -0.33
N LYS A 167 -1.16 -0.44 0.32
CA LYS A 167 -1.84 -0.05 1.56
C LYS A 167 -2.25 -1.27 2.39
N LEU A 168 -2.54 -1.09 3.68
CA LEU A 168 -2.89 -2.19 4.59
C LEU A 168 -4.07 -3.05 4.12
N ARG A 169 -5.03 -2.46 3.37
CA ARG A 169 -6.19 -3.20 2.83
C ARG A 169 -5.82 -4.25 1.78
N ARG A 170 -4.66 -4.12 1.12
CA ARG A 170 -4.19 -5.08 0.14
C ARG A 170 -3.58 -6.34 0.75
N PHE A 171 -3.28 -6.31 2.04
CA PHE A 171 -2.75 -7.46 2.76
C PHE A 171 -3.88 -8.16 3.50
N VAL A 172 -4.28 -9.33 3.01
CA VAL A 172 -5.42 -10.09 3.51
C VAL A 172 -4.97 -11.39 4.16
N PHE A 173 -5.75 -11.83 5.16
CA PHE A 173 -5.46 -13.06 5.88
C PHE A 173 -6.03 -14.27 5.15
N THR A 174 -5.22 -15.31 4.96
CA THR A 174 -5.62 -16.57 4.35
C THR A 174 -6.12 -17.60 5.36
N ASN A 175 -5.93 -17.35 6.66
CA ASN A 175 -6.36 -18.23 7.75
C ASN A 175 -7.16 -17.47 8.81
N ARG A 176 -8.00 -18.21 9.55
CA ARG A 176 -8.88 -17.65 10.60
C ARG A 176 -8.10 -17.10 11.80
N GLU A 177 -6.94 -17.67 12.09
CA GLU A 177 -6.02 -17.27 13.16
C GLU A 177 -5.36 -15.92 12.87
N ARG A 178 -5.48 -15.40 11.62
CA ARG A 178 -4.90 -14.14 11.15
C ARG A 178 -3.39 -14.05 11.35
N THR A 179 -2.69 -15.13 10.99
CA THR A 179 -1.22 -15.24 11.08
C THR A 179 -0.54 -15.31 9.72
N LYS A 180 -1.30 -15.62 8.65
CA LYS A 180 -0.78 -15.73 7.28
C LYS A 180 -1.39 -14.66 6.39
N LEU A 181 -0.53 -13.82 5.81
CA LEU A 181 -0.90 -12.74 4.89
C LEU A 181 -0.52 -13.07 3.46
N VAL A 182 -1.35 -12.60 2.55
CA VAL A 182 -1.03 -12.49 1.14
C VAL A 182 -1.37 -11.07 0.64
N LEU A 183 -0.58 -10.58 -0.29
CA LEU A 183 -0.84 -9.38 -1.06
C LEU A 183 -1.82 -9.73 -2.18
N GLU A 184 -2.93 -9.00 -2.29
CA GLU A 184 -3.92 -9.17 -3.36
C GLU A 184 -4.06 -7.91 -4.23
N ASN A 185 -4.89 -7.99 -5.28
CA ASN A 185 -5.18 -6.89 -6.23
C ASN A 185 -3.96 -6.48 -7.06
N LEU A 186 -3.22 -7.45 -7.61
CA LEU A 186 -2.07 -7.18 -8.47
C LEU A 186 -2.46 -6.62 -9.84
N GLU A 187 -3.71 -6.70 -10.23
CA GLU A 187 -4.26 -6.13 -11.45
C GLU A 187 -4.03 -4.62 -11.60
N ASP A 188 -3.82 -3.92 -10.47
CA ASP A 188 -3.49 -2.49 -10.47
C ASP A 188 -1.98 -2.21 -10.54
N ALA A 189 -1.13 -3.24 -10.49
CA ALA A 189 0.32 -3.09 -10.50
C ALA A 189 0.81 -2.68 -11.90
N CYS A 190 1.92 -1.95 -11.92
CA CYS A 190 2.63 -1.63 -13.15
C CYS A 190 3.66 -2.72 -13.45
N VAL A 191 3.57 -3.33 -14.62
CA VAL A 191 4.58 -4.25 -15.15
C VAL A 191 5.65 -3.44 -15.84
N LEU A 192 6.88 -3.53 -15.33
CA LEU A 192 8.03 -2.83 -15.92
C LEU A 192 8.49 -3.55 -17.19
N THR A 193 8.65 -2.79 -18.26
CA THR A 193 9.10 -3.29 -19.56
C THR A 193 10.58 -3.00 -19.84
N GLY A 194 11.22 -2.18 -19.01
CA GLY A 194 12.60 -1.75 -19.13
C GLY A 194 13.42 -2.01 -17.86
N PRO A 195 14.70 -1.62 -17.87
CA PRO A 195 15.62 -1.79 -16.73
C PRO A 195 15.32 -0.79 -15.60
N ASP A 196 14.70 0.35 -15.88
CA ASP A 196 14.31 1.36 -14.93
C ASP A 196 12.88 1.12 -14.41
N ASP A 197 12.54 1.81 -13.32
CA ASP A 197 11.24 1.77 -12.67
C ASP A 197 10.55 3.14 -12.67
N LEU A 198 10.85 3.97 -13.69
CA LEU A 198 10.28 5.30 -13.83
C LEU A 198 8.81 5.24 -14.20
N LEU A 199 8.00 5.94 -13.42
CA LEU A 199 6.56 6.10 -13.60
C LEU A 199 6.21 7.58 -13.79
N TRP A 200 5.20 7.82 -14.62
CA TRP A 200 4.71 9.19 -14.94
C TRP A 200 3.32 9.45 -14.39
N ASP A 201 2.55 8.40 -14.12
CA ASP A 201 1.23 8.50 -13.54
C ASP A 201 1.32 8.65 -12.03
N LYS A 202 0.74 9.71 -11.50
CA LYS A 202 0.77 10.02 -10.06
C LYS A 202 -0.45 9.43 -9.33
N GLN A 203 -0.61 8.12 -9.43
CA GLN A 203 -1.68 7.41 -8.75
C GLN A 203 -1.19 6.91 -7.39
N ALA A 204 -1.82 7.36 -6.32
CA ALA A 204 -1.56 6.85 -4.97
C ALA A 204 -2.69 7.24 -4.00
N CYS A 205 -2.86 6.44 -2.96
CA CYS A 205 -3.72 6.81 -1.84
C CYS A 205 -3.09 7.98 -1.07
N PRO A 206 -3.79 9.10 -0.82
CA PRO A 206 -3.21 10.30 -0.19
C PRO A 206 -2.46 10.04 1.12
N ALA A 207 -2.94 9.10 1.95
CA ALA A 207 -2.28 8.76 3.21
C ALA A 207 -0.98 7.98 3.04
N TYR A 208 -0.74 7.35 1.88
CA TYR A 208 0.40 6.46 1.60
C TYR A 208 1.36 7.03 0.57
N VAL A 209 1.04 8.19 -0.05
CA VAL A 209 1.83 8.78 -1.13
C VAL A 209 3.20 9.24 -0.66
N GLY A 210 4.23 8.96 -1.45
CA GLY A 210 5.59 9.44 -1.19
C GLY A 210 5.79 10.93 -1.57
N PRO A 211 6.76 11.63 -0.94
CA PRO A 211 7.03 13.04 -1.24
C PRO A 211 7.44 13.28 -2.71
N GLU A 212 8.11 12.31 -3.35
CA GLU A 212 8.50 12.36 -4.77
C GLU A 212 7.30 12.41 -5.72
N ILE A 213 6.21 11.72 -5.39
CA ILE A 213 4.98 11.73 -6.19
C ILE A 213 4.31 13.11 -6.11
N LEU A 214 4.42 13.77 -4.94
CA LEU A 214 3.89 15.11 -4.70
C LEU A 214 4.78 16.23 -5.24
N SER A 215 5.95 15.89 -5.79
CA SER A 215 6.87 16.85 -6.40
C SER A 215 6.36 17.33 -7.76
N SER A 216 6.96 18.43 -8.26
CA SER A 216 6.70 18.96 -9.61
C SER A 216 7.38 18.16 -10.72
N GLN A 217 8.21 17.15 -10.38
CA GLN A 217 8.86 16.29 -11.37
C GLN A 217 7.83 15.50 -12.18
N ALA A 218 8.12 15.31 -13.47
CA ALA A 218 7.22 14.61 -14.37
C ALA A 218 7.16 13.09 -14.09
N SER A 219 8.25 12.51 -13.57
CA SER A 219 8.38 11.08 -13.29
C SER A 219 8.96 10.84 -11.91
N TYR A 220 8.79 9.64 -11.40
CA TYR A 220 9.35 9.18 -10.13
C TYR A 220 9.72 7.70 -10.21
N SER A 221 10.63 7.24 -9.33
CA SER A 221 10.97 5.82 -9.21
C SER A 221 9.89 5.09 -8.41
N GLY A 222 9.31 4.07 -9.00
CA GLY A 222 8.15 3.37 -8.44
C GLY A 222 8.50 2.46 -7.27
N LYS A 223 9.64 1.75 -7.31
CA LYS A 223 10.05 0.84 -6.23
C LYS A 223 10.29 1.55 -4.89
N PRO A 224 11.04 2.66 -4.84
CA PRO A 224 11.15 3.45 -3.61
C PRO A 224 9.81 4.04 -3.13
N ALA A 225 8.90 4.39 -4.05
CA ALA A 225 7.57 4.87 -3.67
C ALA A 225 6.73 3.78 -2.99
N ASP A 226 6.80 2.54 -3.47
CA ASP A 226 6.19 1.39 -2.80
C ASP A 226 6.80 1.15 -1.41
N VAL A 227 8.14 1.31 -1.26
CA VAL A 227 8.82 1.19 0.04
C VAL A 227 8.34 2.25 1.03
N TRP A 228 8.14 3.50 0.59
CA TRP A 228 7.52 4.53 1.42
C TRP A 228 6.12 4.12 1.88
N SER A 229 5.29 3.65 0.96
CA SER A 229 3.93 3.19 1.29
C SER A 229 3.95 2.03 2.29
N LEU A 230 4.90 1.09 2.15
CA LEU A 230 5.12 0.02 3.13
C LEU A 230 5.58 0.57 4.49
N GLY A 231 6.39 1.63 4.51
CA GLY A 231 6.79 2.35 5.72
C GLY A 231 5.60 3.00 6.44
N VAL A 232 4.69 3.63 5.69
CA VAL A 232 3.42 4.14 6.23
C VAL A 232 2.58 3.02 6.83
N ALA A 233 2.52 1.86 6.15
CA ALA A 233 1.82 0.68 6.66
C ALA A 233 2.42 0.18 7.98
N LEU A 234 3.75 0.06 8.08
CA LEU A 234 4.45 -0.33 9.32
C LEU A 234 4.16 0.64 10.46
N PHE A 235 4.33 1.94 10.20
CA PHE A 235 4.02 2.95 11.20
C PHE A 235 2.58 2.81 11.70
N THR A 236 1.63 2.66 10.78
CA THR A 236 0.21 2.53 11.12
C THR A 236 -0.09 1.27 11.93
N MET A 237 0.58 0.15 11.65
CA MET A 237 0.47 -1.06 12.47
C MET A 237 0.92 -0.82 13.91
N LEU A 238 2.04 -0.12 14.09
CA LEU A 238 2.67 0.10 15.41
C LEU A 238 2.00 1.23 16.20
N ALA A 239 1.49 2.25 15.53
CA ALA A 239 0.91 3.45 16.14
C ALA A 239 -0.62 3.42 16.26
N GLY A 240 -1.31 2.71 15.35
CA GLY A 240 -2.77 2.72 15.23
C GLY A 240 -3.33 3.91 14.43
N HIS A 241 -2.46 4.80 13.97
CA HIS A 241 -2.82 5.96 13.15
C HIS A 241 -1.75 6.21 12.08
N TYR A 242 -2.08 7.03 11.08
CA TYR A 242 -1.12 7.38 10.03
C TYR A 242 0.00 8.31 10.55
N PRO A 243 1.23 8.22 9.98
CA PRO A 243 2.34 9.09 10.37
C PRO A 243 2.11 10.55 10.02
N PHE A 244 1.41 10.81 8.94
CA PHE A 244 1.07 12.14 8.47
C PHE A 244 -0.44 12.32 8.51
N GLN A 245 -0.90 13.41 9.11
CA GLN A 245 -2.31 13.75 9.25
C GLN A 245 -2.51 15.23 8.99
N GLY A 246 -3.62 15.59 8.36
CA GLY A 246 -4.01 16.97 8.09
C GLY A 246 -5.52 17.02 7.91
N SER A 247 -6.16 18.09 8.39
CA SER A 247 -7.59 18.34 8.19
C SER A 247 -7.91 18.59 6.71
N GLU A 248 -6.93 19.09 5.97
CA GLU A 248 -7.03 19.38 4.55
C GLU A 248 -5.90 18.71 3.76
N PRO A 249 -6.10 18.39 2.48
CA PRO A 249 -5.08 17.79 1.63
C PRO A 249 -3.77 18.59 1.59
N ALA A 250 -3.86 19.93 1.55
CA ALA A 250 -2.67 20.79 1.52
C ALA A 250 -1.79 20.63 2.77
N LEU A 251 -2.41 20.56 3.95
CA LEU A 251 -1.68 20.33 5.22
C LEU A 251 -1.08 18.94 5.28
N LEU A 252 -1.82 17.92 4.86
CA LEU A 252 -1.33 16.54 4.77
C LEU A 252 -0.10 16.48 3.85
N PHE A 253 -0.23 16.98 2.63
CA PHE A 253 0.85 16.95 1.63
C PHE A 253 2.06 17.81 2.06
N GLY A 254 1.82 18.92 2.75
CA GLY A 254 2.89 19.74 3.34
C GLY A 254 3.73 18.95 4.36
N LYS A 255 3.09 18.16 5.24
CA LYS A 255 3.79 17.28 6.19
C LYS A 255 4.54 16.15 5.50
N ILE A 256 3.94 15.51 4.48
CA ILE A 256 4.58 14.47 3.70
C ILE A 256 5.83 15.00 2.99
N ARG A 257 5.77 16.16 2.33
CA ARG A 257 6.91 16.77 1.65
C ARG A 257 8.08 17.09 2.58
N ARG A 258 7.78 17.47 3.83
CA ARG A 258 8.81 17.70 4.85
C ARG A 258 9.34 16.40 5.45
N GLY A 259 8.64 15.29 5.32
CA GLY A 259 8.99 14.02 5.97
C GLY A 259 8.89 14.07 7.50
N ALA A 260 8.21 15.09 8.05
CA ALA A 260 8.14 15.32 9.50
C ALA A 260 7.02 14.49 10.14
N PHE A 261 7.40 13.52 10.95
CA PHE A 261 6.48 12.69 11.74
C PHE A 261 7.09 12.36 13.10
N ALA A 262 6.23 12.14 14.10
CA ALA A 262 6.65 11.73 15.42
C ALA A 262 6.50 10.21 15.57
N LEU A 263 7.54 9.55 16.07
CA LEU A 263 7.47 8.12 16.39
C LEU A 263 6.71 7.89 17.70
N PRO A 264 5.88 6.84 17.78
CA PRO A 264 5.20 6.49 19.02
C PRO A 264 6.20 6.22 20.16
N ALA A 265 5.87 6.69 21.34
CA ALA A 265 6.63 6.33 22.54
C ALA A 265 6.56 4.81 22.81
N GLY A 266 7.64 4.25 23.35
CA GLY A 266 7.69 2.83 23.73
C GLY A 266 8.05 1.85 22.61
N LEU A 267 8.32 2.30 21.40
CA LEU A 267 8.89 1.44 20.36
C LEU A 267 10.36 1.12 20.67
N SER A 268 10.75 -0.13 20.36
CA SER A 268 12.14 -0.56 20.44
C SER A 268 13.05 0.26 19.50
N ALA A 269 14.34 0.36 19.82
CA ALA A 269 15.30 1.05 18.96
C ALA A 269 15.35 0.47 17.55
N PRO A 270 15.34 -0.88 17.34
CA PRO A 270 15.26 -1.46 15.99
C PRO A 270 13.98 -1.11 15.25
N ALA A 271 12.80 -1.09 15.92
CA ALA A 271 11.54 -0.71 15.29
C ALA A 271 11.58 0.74 14.79
N ARG A 272 12.06 1.66 15.66
CA ARG A 272 12.24 3.07 15.29
C ARG A 272 13.21 3.24 14.12
N CYS A 273 14.30 2.49 14.12
CA CYS A 273 15.28 2.49 13.02
C CYS A 273 14.62 2.10 11.71
N LEU A 274 13.92 0.96 11.66
CA LEU A 274 13.27 0.48 10.43
C LEU A 274 12.26 1.50 9.89
N VAL A 275 11.38 2.04 10.74
CA VAL A 275 10.40 3.06 10.30
C VAL A 275 11.11 4.26 9.66
N ARG A 276 12.20 4.76 10.28
CA ARG A 276 12.97 5.87 9.71
C ARG A 276 13.65 5.51 8.39
N CYS A 277 14.18 4.29 8.25
CA CYS A 277 14.80 3.83 7.01
C CYS A 277 13.81 3.71 5.84
N LEU A 278 12.54 3.42 6.13
CA LEU A 278 11.50 3.33 5.10
C LEU A 278 10.91 4.70 4.75
N LEU A 279 10.77 5.59 5.73
CA LEU A 279 10.18 6.93 5.59
C LEU A 279 11.25 8.03 5.41
N ARG A 280 12.35 7.71 4.71
CA ARG A 280 13.32 8.72 4.26
C ARG A 280 12.68 9.59 3.18
N ARG A 281 12.88 10.91 3.28
CA ARG A 281 12.36 11.86 2.30
C ARG A 281 12.91 11.58 0.90
N GLU A 282 14.23 11.39 0.81
CA GLU A 282 14.90 11.11 -0.45
C GLU A 282 14.71 9.63 -0.83
N PRO A 283 14.13 9.33 -2.00
CA PRO A 283 13.86 7.95 -2.43
C PRO A 283 15.10 7.05 -2.47
N ALA A 284 16.24 7.60 -2.87
CA ALA A 284 17.52 6.87 -2.97
C ALA A 284 18.11 6.46 -1.61
N GLU A 285 17.69 7.09 -0.51
CA GLU A 285 18.12 6.75 0.85
C GLU A 285 17.28 5.65 1.50
N ARG A 286 16.17 5.27 0.87
CA ARG A 286 15.30 4.20 1.38
C ARG A 286 15.92 2.83 1.16
N LEU A 287 15.65 1.91 2.07
CA LEU A 287 16.00 0.51 1.87
C LEU A 287 15.32 -0.03 0.61
N MET A 288 16.02 -0.87 -0.13
CA MET A 288 15.36 -1.71 -1.14
C MET A 288 14.48 -2.76 -0.44
N ALA A 289 13.43 -3.22 -1.12
CA ALA A 289 12.50 -4.21 -0.53
C ALA A 289 13.20 -5.48 -0.02
N THR A 290 14.23 -5.95 -0.71
CA THR A 290 15.08 -7.07 -0.27
C THR A 290 15.90 -6.75 0.98
N GLY A 291 16.40 -5.51 1.10
CA GLY A 291 17.15 -5.05 2.26
C GLY A 291 16.30 -4.94 3.53
N ILE A 292 14.99 -4.69 3.39
CA ILE A 292 14.06 -4.67 4.52
C ILE A 292 14.07 -5.99 5.28
N LEU A 293 14.12 -7.12 4.56
CA LEU A 293 14.11 -8.46 5.14
C LEU A 293 15.37 -8.77 5.97
N LEU A 294 16.45 -8.04 5.73
CA LEU A 294 17.73 -8.18 6.46
C LEU A 294 17.84 -7.25 7.67
N HIS A 295 16.84 -6.37 7.87
CA HIS A 295 16.89 -5.42 8.97
C HIS A 295 16.81 -6.11 10.34
N PRO A 296 17.63 -5.70 11.36
CA PRO A 296 17.69 -6.35 12.67
C PRO A 296 16.33 -6.52 13.37
N TRP A 297 15.39 -5.60 13.17
CA TRP A 297 14.03 -5.71 13.73
C TRP A 297 13.27 -6.96 13.23
N LEU A 298 13.54 -7.41 12.02
CA LEU A 298 12.95 -8.62 11.43
C LEU A 298 13.80 -9.88 11.67
N GLN A 299 15.07 -9.72 12.07
CA GLN A 299 15.99 -10.84 12.34
C GLN A 299 15.98 -11.24 13.83
N GLY A 300 15.46 -10.39 14.71
CA GLY A 300 15.40 -10.65 16.14
C GLY A 300 14.59 -11.90 16.47
N ASP A 301 15.16 -12.76 17.29
CA ASP A 301 14.49 -13.93 17.87
C ASP A 301 13.30 -13.41 18.72
N PRO A 302 12.07 -13.90 18.53
CA PRO A 302 10.93 -13.48 19.35
C PRO A 302 11.00 -13.91 20.82
N ARG A 303 12.10 -14.52 21.25
CA ARG A 303 12.31 -14.85 22.67
C ARG A 303 12.50 -13.57 23.49
N PRO A 304 11.73 -13.36 24.57
CA PRO A 304 12.00 -12.29 25.50
C PRO A 304 13.38 -12.53 26.12
N THR A 305 14.36 -11.72 25.75
CA THR A 305 15.64 -11.66 26.46
C THR A 305 15.37 -11.17 27.87
N ALA A 306 15.28 -12.10 28.83
CA ALA A 306 15.45 -11.82 30.22
C ALA A 306 16.82 -11.15 30.39
N LEU A 307 16.78 -9.89 30.82
CA LEU A 307 17.81 -9.13 31.52
C LEU A 307 19.25 -9.67 31.42
N SER A 308 20.04 -9.07 30.58
CA SER A 308 21.46 -8.93 30.83
C SER A 308 21.78 -7.43 30.96
N ARG A 309 21.76 -6.95 32.19
CA ARG A 309 22.47 -5.74 32.60
C ARG A 309 23.96 -6.10 32.57
N SER A 310 24.66 -5.66 31.57
CA SER A 310 26.09 -5.43 31.66
C SER A 310 26.39 -4.09 31.03
N HIS A 311 26.89 -3.19 31.85
CA HIS A 311 27.52 -1.95 31.46
C HIS A 311 28.59 -2.21 30.41
N LEU A 312 28.42 -1.65 29.22
CA LEU A 312 29.50 -1.25 28.35
C LEU A 312 29.00 -0.06 27.50
N GLY A 313 29.87 0.97 27.49
CA GLY A 313 29.63 2.33 27.06
C GLY A 313 28.79 2.56 25.84
N ASP A 314 27.95 3.53 25.99
CA ASP A 314 27.20 4.22 24.95
C ASP A 314 28.16 4.75 23.86
N ALA A 315 28.27 4.03 22.76
CA ALA A 315 28.65 4.62 21.51
C ALA A 315 27.38 4.74 20.68
N ASP A 316 26.64 5.79 20.97
CA ASP A 316 25.52 6.24 20.17
C ASP A 316 26.01 6.49 18.74
N GLN A 317 25.71 5.59 17.83
CA GLN A 317 25.81 5.92 16.41
C GLN A 317 24.66 6.87 16.10
N VAL A 318 24.93 8.13 16.31
CA VAL A 318 24.11 9.24 15.85
C VAL A 318 24.14 9.18 14.31
N VAL A 319 23.04 8.77 13.70
CA VAL A 319 22.79 9.03 12.28
C VAL A 319 22.74 10.55 12.16
N PRO A 320 23.61 11.23 11.38
CA PRO A 320 23.61 12.68 11.31
C PRO A 320 22.24 13.17 10.82
N ASP A 321 21.53 13.87 11.67
CA ASP A 321 20.42 14.71 11.24
C ASP A 321 21.04 15.78 10.34
N GLY A 322 20.59 15.86 9.07
CA GLY A 322 21.06 16.84 8.13
C GLY A 322 21.01 18.25 8.72
N ALA A 323 22.12 18.97 8.52
CA ALA A 323 22.47 20.33 8.88
C ALA A 323 21.34 21.21 9.43
N GLY A 324 21.64 21.81 10.58
CA GLY A 324 20.80 22.75 11.30
C GLY A 324 20.29 23.88 10.43
N LEU A 325 19.02 24.15 10.56
CA LEU A 325 18.43 25.44 10.34
C LEU A 325 18.16 26.03 11.70
N GLU A 326 18.73 27.21 11.92
CA GLU A 326 18.66 28.01 13.12
C GLU A 326 17.19 28.20 13.55
N GLU A 327 16.94 27.98 14.84
CA GLU A 327 15.69 28.32 15.50
C GLU A 327 15.58 29.85 15.59
N GLU A 328 14.69 30.44 14.80
CA GLU A 328 14.05 31.68 15.22
C GLU A 328 12.80 31.32 16.01
N GLY A 329 12.81 31.70 17.28
CA GLY A 329 11.75 31.47 18.22
C GLY A 329 10.48 32.23 17.84
N ASP A 330 9.36 31.51 17.84
CA ASP A 330 8.06 32.12 18.08
C ASP A 330 7.29 31.28 19.11
N SER A 331 7.06 31.94 20.23
CA SER A 331 6.24 31.49 21.35
C SER A 331 4.76 31.65 21.00
N GLY A 332 4.07 30.54 20.79
CA GLY A 332 2.63 30.56 20.51
C GLY A 332 1.92 29.31 21.02
N GLU A 333 1.16 29.50 22.05
CA GLU A 333 0.31 28.70 22.88
C GLU A 333 -0.32 27.44 22.25
N VAL A 334 -0.26 26.39 23.05
CA VAL A 334 -1.03 25.14 22.94
C VAL A 334 -2.50 25.40 23.19
N CYS A 335 -3.37 25.00 22.28
CA CYS A 335 -4.76 24.68 22.58
C CYS A 335 -5.04 23.20 22.33
N LEU A 336 -5.25 22.49 23.42
CA LEU A 336 -5.92 21.21 23.51
C LEU A 336 -7.41 21.40 23.19
N TYR A 337 -7.97 20.57 22.30
CA TYR A 337 -9.39 20.15 22.42
C TYR A 337 -9.59 18.80 21.72
N SER A 338 -10.08 17.89 22.53
CA SER A 338 -11.08 16.82 22.50
C SER A 338 -11.09 15.89 21.31
#